data_c39202936f7d8e23bee39ca712f28c00
#
_entry.id   c39202936f7d8e23bee39ca712f28c00
#
_cell.length_a   1.000
_cell.length_b   1.000
_cell.length_c   1.000
_cell.angle_alpha   90.00
_cell.angle_beta   90.00
_cell.angle_gamma   90.00
#
_symmetry.space_group_name_H-M   'P 1'
#
loop_
_entity.id
_entity.type
_entity.pdbx_description
1 polymer ?
#
loop_
_entity_poly.entity_id
_entity_poly.type
_entity_poly.pdbx_seq_one_letter_code
_entity_poly.pdbx_strand_id
1 'polypeptide(L)'
;VPAARGIAAWKRLDGHQCEEVCLMSKIRELPQSEWEKELSRISAEYQGHPVDVNVESPDIGRVPVVESRPLIAIEPDPAPRGAGFRSMDVVVGDQSGANPQGYRHLVVGPQRVCVAESDAGRLEWLEVDGEGGKTVVKLAA
;
A
#
# COMPACT_ATOMS: atom_id res chain seq x y z
N VAL A 1 -18.41 -12.73 16.28
CA VAL A 1 -17.14 -12.36 16.85
C VAL A 1 -16.40 -11.46 15.87
N PRO A 2 -16.06 -10.25 16.31
CA PRO A 2 -15.50 -9.26 15.40
C PRO A 2 -14.21 -9.70 14.70
N ALA A 3 -13.32 -10.34 15.41
CA ALA A 3 -12.03 -10.75 14.84
C ALA A 3 -12.21 -11.74 13.70
N ALA A 4 -13.11 -12.71 13.89
CA ALA A 4 -13.37 -13.70 12.85
C ALA A 4 -14.00 -13.06 11.63
N ARG A 5 -14.89 -12.11 11.83
CA ARG A 5 -15.49 -11.40 10.71
C ARG A 5 -14.47 -10.55 9.97
N GLY A 6 -13.57 -9.93 10.71
CA GLY A 6 -12.51 -9.15 10.10
C GLY A 6 -11.64 -10.00 9.20
N ILE A 7 -11.31 -11.20 9.64
CA ILE A 7 -10.51 -12.12 8.84
C ILE A 7 -11.26 -12.54 7.58
N ALA A 8 -12.55 -12.82 7.70
CA ALA A 8 -13.37 -13.19 6.55
C ALA A 8 -13.46 -12.05 5.55
N ALA A 9 -13.64 -10.82 6.03
CA ALA A 9 -13.67 -9.67 5.16
C ALA A 9 -12.34 -9.49 4.44
N TRP A 10 -11.26 -9.70 5.14
CA TRP A 10 -9.92 -9.61 4.57
C TRP A 10 -9.76 -10.56 3.38
N LYS A 11 -10.22 -11.80 3.54
CA LYS A 11 -10.13 -12.78 2.46
C LYS A 11 -10.93 -12.37 1.24
N ARG A 12 -12.02 -11.68 1.43
CA ARG A 12 -12.86 -11.29 0.30
C ARG A 12 -12.34 -10.08 -0.45
N LEU A 13 -11.30 -9.45 0.05
CA LEU A 13 -10.66 -8.38 -0.70
C LEU A 13 -9.88 -8.89 -1.89
N ASP A 14 -9.71 -10.19 -2.00
CA ASP A 14 -9.02 -10.77 -3.13
C ASP A 14 -9.69 -10.40 -4.42
N GLY A 15 -8.92 -9.86 -5.28
CA GLY A 15 -9.26 -9.67 -6.65
C GLY A 15 -9.87 -8.35 -7.00
N HIS A 16 -10.87 -7.85 -6.34
CA HIS A 16 -11.51 -6.69 -6.94
C HIS A 16 -12.42 -5.87 -6.04
N GLN A 17 -12.40 -6.12 -4.76
CA GLN A 17 -13.30 -5.41 -3.86
C GLN A 17 -12.53 -4.62 -2.85
N CYS A 18 -12.64 -3.30 -2.92
CA CYS A 18 -12.08 -2.44 -1.90
C CYS A 18 -13.13 -1.91 -0.94
N GLU A 19 -14.38 -2.16 -1.23
CA GLU A 19 -15.46 -1.67 -0.38
C GLU A 19 -15.88 -2.65 0.71
N GLU A 20 -15.24 -3.78 0.80
CA GLU A 20 -15.50 -4.69 1.91
C GLU A 20 -15.18 -4.01 3.22
N VAL A 21 -16.06 -4.12 4.17
CA VAL A 21 -15.91 -3.45 5.44
C VAL A 21 -15.34 -4.42 6.47
N CYS A 22 -14.19 -4.10 6.98
CA CYS A 22 -13.64 -4.74 8.15
C CYS A 22 -14.26 -4.06 9.38
N LEU A 23 -14.62 -4.81 10.41
CA LEU A 23 -15.25 -4.23 11.58
C LEU A 23 -14.43 -3.15 12.28
N MET A 24 -13.10 -3.24 12.15
CA MET A 24 -12.17 -2.32 12.80
C MET A 24 -11.60 -1.27 11.86
N SER A 25 -11.88 -1.37 10.57
CA SER A 25 -11.27 -0.51 9.57
C SER A 25 -12.26 -0.15 8.50
N LYS A 26 -12.07 1.03 7.94
CA LYS A 26 -12.81 1.45 6.76
C LYS A 26 -11.89 1.34 5.57
N ILE A 27 -12.37 0.69 4.53
CA ILE A 27 -11.61 0.46 3.31
C ILE A 27 -12.21 1.31 2.21
N ARG A 28 -11.37 2.07 1.53
CA ARG A 28 -11.85 2.88 0.41
C ARG A 28 -10.84 2.83 -0.73
N GLU A 29 -11.37 2.92 -1.93
CA GLU A 29 -10.56 2.99 -3.12
C GLU A 29 -10.24 4.46 -3.40
N LEU A 30 -8.99 4.76 -3.73
CA LEU A 30 -8.58 6.11 -4.10
C LEU A 30 -8.81 6.32 -5.59
N PRO A 31 -9.58 7.34 -5.97
CA PRO A 31 -9.68 7.68 -7.39
C PRO A 31 -8.30 8.01 -7.94
N GLN A 32 -8.05 7.61 -9.16
CA GLN A 32 -6.75 7.82 -9.78
C GLN A 32 -6.35 9.30 -9.79
N SER A 33 -7.32 10.18 -9.95
CA SER A 33 -7.08 11.62 -9.95
C SER A 33 -6.57 12.14 -8.61
N GLU A 34 -6.71 11.36 -7.53
CA GLU A 34 -6.27 11.76 -6.20
C GLU A 34 -5.02 11.02 -5.73
N TRP A 35 -4.48 10.13 -6.55
CA TRP A 35 -3.33 9.33 -6.12
C TRP A 35 -2.15 10.19 -5.71
N GLU A 36 -1.76 11.16 -6.52
CA GLU A 36 -0.59 11.97 -6.21
C GLU A 36 -0.77 12.72 -4.89
N LYS A 37 -1.92 13.34 -4.72
CA LYS A 37 -2.21 14.11 -3.53
C LYS A 37 -2.27 13.23 -2.28
N GLU A 38 -3.03 12.14 -2.34
CA GLU A 38 -3.24 11.29 -1.17
C GLU A 38 -1.99 10.50 -0.81
N LEU A 39 -1.25 10.02 -1.80
CA LEU A 39 -0.03 9.29 -1.52
C LEU A 39 1.09 10.20 -1.02
N SER A 40 1.12 11.46 -1.46
CA SER A 40 2.03 12.45 -0.88
C SER A 40 1.71 12.72 0.57
N ARG A 41 0.43 12.85 0.89
CA ARG A 41 -0.01 13.08 2.25
C ARG A 41 0.37 11.90 3.15
N ILE A 42 0.10 10.69 2.69
CA ILE A 42 0.44 9.47 3.43
C ILE A 42 1.94 9.37 3.63
N SER A 43 2.72 9.66 2.58
CA SER A 43 4.17 9.61 2.67
C SER A 43 4.71 10.59 3.71
N ALA A 44 4.16 11.78 3.75
CA ALA A 44 4.61 12.78 4.72
C ALA A 44 4.17 12.42 6.14
N GLU A 45 2.94 11.97 6.28
CA GLU A 45 2.39 11.67 7.60
C GLU A 45 3.05 10.47 8.27
N TYR A 46 3.35 9.45 7.49
CA TYR A 46 3.88 8.19 8.02
C TYR A 46 5.36 7.99 7.73
N GLN A 47 6.05 9.02 7.32
CA GLN A 47 7.48 8.93 7.08
C GLN A 47 8.21 8.47 8.35
N GLY A 48 9.07 7.47 8.19
CA GLY A 48 9.80 6.91 9.32
C GLY A 48 9.08 5.79 10.07
N HIS A 49 7.79 5.58 9.77
CA HIS A 49 7.05 4.49 10.39
C HIS A 49 7.49 3.15 9.83
N PRO A 50 7.69 2.13 10.67
CA PRO A 50 8.02 0.80 10.14
C PRO A 50 6.85 0.23 9.34
N VAL A 51 7.15 -0.32 8.18
CA VAL A 51 6.14 -0.95 7.34
C VAL A 51 6.62 -2.31 6.88
N ASP A 52 5.66 -3.18 6.61
CA ASP A 52 5.89 -4.46 5.95
C ASP A 52 5.33 -4.34 4.54
N VAL A 53 6.06 -4.85 3.56
CA VAL A 53 5.58 -4.88 2.18
C VAL A 53 5.51 -6.32 1.74
N ASN A 54 4.33 -6.74 1.30
CA ASN A 54 4.10 -8.08 0.77
C ASN A 54 3.57 -7.99 -0.65
N VAL A 55 3.96 -8.95 -1.47
CA VAL A 55 3.46 -9.06 -2.83
C VAL A 55 2.67 -10.35 -2.94
N GLU A 56 1.49 -10.27 -3.54
CA GLU A 56 0.64 -11.43 -3.76
C GLU A 56 0.39 -11.59 -5.25
N SER A 57 0.56 -12.80 -5.73
CA SER A 57 0.23 -13.11 -7.11
C SER A 57 -0.41 -14.50 -7.17
N PRO A 58 -1.21 -14.77 -8.21
CA PRO A 58 -1.82 -16.09 -8.34
C PRO A 58 -0.81 -17.23 -8.45
N ASP A 59 0.35 -16.95 -9.00
CA ASP A 59 1.34 -17.99 -9.26
C ASP A 59 2.17 -18.37 -8.05
N ILE A 60 2.56 -17.39 -7.25
CA ILE A 60 3.49 -17.63 -6.15
C ILE A 60 2.90 -17.38 -4.77
N GLY A 61 1.64 -16.93 -4.70
CA GLY A 61 1.01 -16.61 -3.42
C GLY A 61 1.57 -15.32 -2.82
N ARG A 62 1.63 -15.28 -1.51
CA ARG A 62 2.11 -14.09 -0.79
C ARG A 62 3.59 -14.22 -0.47
N VAL A 63 4.35 -13.21 -0.85
CA VAL A 63 5.79 -13.17 -0.60
C VAL A 63 6.13 -11.89 0.16
N PRO A 64 6.74 -11.99 1.35
CA PRO A 64 7.22 -10.78 2.03
C PRO A 64 8.44 -10.23 1.30
N VAL A 65 8.40 -8.93 1.02
CA VAL A 65 9.47 -8.25 0.31
C VAL A 65 10.27 -7.38 1.27
N VAL A 66 9.57 -6.72 2.18
CA VAL A 66 10.18 -5.85 3.18
C VAL A 66 9.55 -6.15 4.52
N GLU A 67 10.36 -6.25 5.54
CA GLU A 67 9.88 -6.46 6.90
C GLU A 67 10.39 -5.36 7.81
N SER A 68 9.48 -4.63 8.41
CA SER A 68 9.73 -3.64 9.46
C SER A 68 10.81 -2.62 9.09
N ARG A 69 10.68 -2.01 7.93
CA ARG A 69 11.58 -0.94 7.50
C ARG A 69 10.85 0.40 7.51
N PRO A 70 11.56 1.49 7.86
CA PRO A 70 10.93 2.81 7.87
C PRO A 70 10.45 3.20 6.47
N LEU A 71 9.24 3.72 6.41
CA LEU A 71 8.71 4.24 5.16
C LEU A 71 9.39 5.55 4.81
N ILE A 72 9.83 5.67 3.57
CA ILE A 72 10.37 6.92 3.05
C ILE A 72 9.32 7.64 2.24
N ALA A 73 8.75 6.96 1.24
CA ALA A 73 7.73 7.56 0.39
C ALA A 73 7.02 6.51 -0.44
N ILE A 74 5.83 6.86 -0.90
CA ILE A 74 5.11 6.09 -1.91
C ILE A 74 4.91 7.06 -3.06
N GLU A 75 5.54 6.79 -4.20
CA GLU A 75 5.65 7.73 -5.29
C GLU A 75 5.03 7.21 -6.57
N PRO A 76 3.85 7.73 -6.94
CA PRO A 76 3.27 7.38 -8.23
C PRO A 76 4.01 8.12 -9.35
N ASP A 77 4.26 7.41 -10.45
CA ASP A 77 4.94 7.96 -11.61
C ASP A 77 3.95 8.10 -12.76
N PRO A 78 3.51 9.32 -13.08
CA PRO A 78 2.52 9.51 -14.13
C PRO A 78 3.05 9.10 -15.49
N ALA A 79 2.17 8.52 -16.27
CA ALA A 79 2.50 8.19 -17.65
C ALA A 79 2.54 9.46 -18.50
N PRO A 80 3.30 9.45 -19.60
CA PRO A 80 3.33 10.60 -20.49
C PRO A 80 1.92 10.96 -20.99
N ARG A 81 1.67 12.25 -21.15
CA ARG A 81 0.43 12.78 -21.71
C ARG A 81 -0.82 12.50 -20.87
N GLY A 82 -0.64 12.29 -19.58
CA GLY A 82 -1.78 12.11 -18.70
C GLY A 82 -2.57 10.83 -18.88
N ALA A 83 -1.96 9.81 -19.44
CA ALA A 83 -2.64 8.54 -19.68
C ALA A 83 -2.53 7.59 -18.47
N GLY A 84 -2.78 8.09 -17.27
CA GLY A 84 -2.71 7.29 -16.06
C GLY A 84 -1.32 7.26 -15.47
N PHE A 85 -0.97 6.14 -14.81
CA PHE A 85 0.30 6.00 -14.13
C PHE A 85 1.07 4.82 -14.69
N ARG A 86 2.36 5.03 -14.91
CA ARG A 86 3.24 4.01 -15.46
C ARG A 86 3.68 3.04 -14.36
N SER A 87 3.96 3.58 -13.20
CA SER A 87 4.45 2.77 -12.09
C SER A 87 4.18 3.47 -10.76
N MET A 88 4.45 2.76 -9.69
CA MET A 88 4.38 3.30 -8.35
C MET A 88 5.51 2.71 -7.54
N ASP A 89 6.31 3.54 -6.90
CA ASP A 89 7.42 3.09 -6.08
C ASP A 89 7.06 3.15 -4.61
N VAL A 90 7.32 2.07 -3.89
CA VAL A 90 7.29 2.07 -2.44
C VAL A 90 8.73 2.11 -1.98
N VAL A 91 9.12 3.22 -1.37
CA VAL A 91 10.51 3.43 -0.97
C VAL A 91 10.60 3.31 0.55
N VAL A 92 11.45 2.41 1.01
CA VAL A 92 11.66 2.19 2.43
C VAL A 92 13.16 2.19 2.72
N GLY A 93 13.52 2.37 3.97
CA GLY A 93 14.91 2.31 4.36
C GLY A 93 15.23 3.27 5.48
N ASP A 94 16.48 3.26 5.87
CA ASP A 94 16.96 4.14 6.93
C ASP A 94 17.82 5.23 6.29
N GLN A 95 17.38 6.46 6.41
CA GLN A 95 18.10 7.62 5.88
C GLN A 95 19.00 8.26 6.92
N SER A 96 18.97 7.76 8.14
CA SER A 96 19.83 8.28 9.19
C SER A 96 21.17 7.55 9.17
N GLY A 97 22.22 8.23 9.55
CA GLY A 97 23.54 7.63 9.66
C GLY A 97 24.42 7.86 8.44
N ALA A 98 25.65 7.33 8.50
CA ALA A 98 26.69 7.56 7.52
C ALA A 98 26.45 6.79 6.21
N ASN A 99 25.71 5.69 6.29
CA ASN A 99 25.41 4.86 5.12
C ASN A 99 23.91 4.62 5.01
N PRO A 100 23.17 5.61 4.50
CA PRO A 100 21.74 5.43 4.34
C PRO A 100 21.47 4.30 3.36
N GLN A 101 20.60 3.39 3.75
CA GLN A 101 20.22 2.26 2.91
C GLN A 101 18.74 2.35 2.61
N GLY A 102 18.43 2.32 1.33
CA GLY A 102 17.06 2.33 0.88
C GLY A 102 16.76 1.16 -0.02
N TYR A 103 15.50 0.80 -0.05
CA TYR A 103 15.00 -0.21 -0.97
C TYR A 103 13.78 0.36 -1.66
N ARG A 104 13.70 0.16 -2.95
CA ARG A 104 12.60 0.65 -3.76
C ARG A 104 11.87 -0.53 -4.39
N HIS A 105 10.60 -0.67 -4.05
CA HIS A 105 9.77 -1.69 -4.65
C HIS A 105 8.90 -1.07 -5.73
N LEU A 106 9.06 -1.54 -6.94
CA LEU A 106 8.36 -0.99 -8.11
C LEU A 106 7.09 -1.79 -8.40
N VAL A 107 5.97 -1.09 -8.46
CA VAL A 107 4.71 -1.66 -8.95
C VAL A 107 4.52 -1.17 -10.38
N VAL A 108 4.52 -2.09 -11.33
CA VAL A 108 4.36 -1.75 -12.74
C VAL A 108 2.88 -1.75 -13.10
N GLY A 109 2.44 -0.72 -13.82
CA GLY A 109 1.08 -0.64 -14.30
C GLY A 109 0.03 -0.64 -13.19
N PRO A 110 0.15 0.27 -12.20
CA PRO A 110 -0.83 0.28 -11.11
C PRO A 110 -2.20 0.66 -11.66
N GLN A 111 -3.21 -0.12 -11.28
CA GLN A 111 -4.56 0.07 -11.75
C GLN A 111 -5.52 0.51 -10.67
N ARG A 112 -5.20 0.21 -9.41
CA ARG A 112 -6.11 0.41 -8.32
C ARG A 112 -5.35 0.58 -7.02
N VAL A 113 -5.76 1.54 -6.22
CA VAL A 113 -5.17 1.77 -4.90
C VAL A 113 -6.29 1.81 -3.87
N CYS A 114 -6.18 1.00 -2.84
CA CYS A 114 -7.12 0.99 -1.74
C CYS A 114 -6.40 1.25 -0.44
N VAL A 115 -7.04 1.95 0.46
CA VAL A 115 -6.49 2.22 1.79
C VAL A 115 -7.47 1.73 2.84
N ALA A 116 -6.93 1.23 3.93
CA ALA A 116 -7.71 0.84 5.10
C ALA A 116 -7.31 1.74 6.26
N GLU A 117 -8.29 2.38 6.85
CA GLU A 117 -8.08 3.32 7.94
C GLU A 117 -8.89 2.91 9.14
N SER A 118 -8.36 3.14 10.34
CA SER A 118 -9.09 2.88 11.57
C SER A 118 -10.18 3.93 11.76
N ASP A 119 -11.04 3.72 12.75
CA ASP A 119 -12.09 4.69 13.08
C ASP A 119 -11.51 6.05 13.44
N ALA A 120 -10.29 6.08 13.94
CA ALA A 120 -9.59 7.31 14.27
C ALA A 120 -8.92 7.96 13.07
N GLY A 121 -9.08 7.39 11.88
CA GLY A 121 -8.48 7.94 10.66
C GLY A 121 -7.03 7.57 10.46
N ARG A 122 -6.51 6.61 11.22
CA ARG A 122 -5.12 6.18 11.09
C ARG A 122 -5.00 5.12 10.01
N LEU A 123 -4.04 5.28 9.13
CA LEU A 123 -3.77 4.29 8.09
C LEU A 123 -3.28 2.98 8.70
N GLU A 124 -3.90 1.89 8.30
CA GLU A 124 -3.49 0.56 8.73
C GLU A 124 -2.75 -0.19 7.65
N TRP A 125 -3.25 -0.14 6.42
CA TRP A 125 -2.55 -0.70 5.29
C TRP A 125 -3.01 -0.05 4.01
N LEU A 126 -2.19 -0.20 2.98
CA LEU A 126 -2.46 0.30 1.64
C LEU A 126 -2.18 -0.83 0.65
N GLU A 127 -3.02 -0.92 -0.36
CA GLU A 127 -2.94 -1.99 -1.33
C GLU A 127 -2.92 -1.41 -2.74
N VAL A 128 -2.00 -1.90 -3.56
CA VAL A 128 -1.88 -1.46 -4.94
C VAL A 128 -1.98 -2.67 -5.86
N ASP A 129 -2.95 -2.66 -6.76
CA ASP A 129 -3.06 -3.69 -7.79
C ASP A 129 -2.28 -3.25 -9.02
N GLY A 130 -1.32 -4.05 -9.42
CA GLY A 130 -0.52 -3.80 -10.61
C GLY A 130 -0.55 -4.99 -11.55
N GLU A 131 0.24 -4.91 -12.60
CA GLU A 131 0.25 -5.95 -13.64
C GLU A 131 0.71 -7.30 -13.10
N GLY A 132 1.66 -7.32 -12.19
CA GLY A 132 2.21 -8.57 -11.66
C GLY A 132 1.52 -9.09 -10.42
N GLY A 133 0.50 -8.42 -9.95
CA GLY A 133 -0.20 -8.84 -8.75
C GLY A 133 -0.47 -7.67 -7.82
N LYS A 134 -0.65 -7.98 -6.56
CA LYS A 134 -1.05 -7.01 -5.55
C LYS A 134 0.11 -6.74 -4.60
N THR A 135 0.36 -5.48 -4.31
CA THR A 135 1.35 -5.08 -3.30
C THR A 135 0.62 -4.51 -2.11
N VAL A 136 0.90 -5.04 -0.94
CA VAL A 136 0.27 -4.58 0.31
C VAL A 136 1.34 -3.97 1.20
N VAL A 137 1.13 -2.72 1.58
CA VAL A 137 2.00 -2.00 2.51
C VAL A 137 1.26 -1.88 3.82
N LYS A 138 1.74 -2.57 4.84
CA LYS A 138 1.08 -2.61 6.13
C LYS A 138 1.91 -1.86 7.15
N LEU A 139 1.30 -0.95 7.88
CA LEU A 139 1.99 -0.25 8.95
C LEU A 139 2.14 -1.18 10.14
N ALA A 140 3.36 -1.30 10.63
CA ALA A 140 3.62 -2.08 11.82
C ALA A 140 3.03 -1.36 13.03
N ALA A 141 2.54 -2.11 13.96
CA ALA A 141 1.92 -1.57 15.17
C ALA A 141 2.92 -0.88 16.07
#